data_f6e6466a24450f9465c67b8315fdfb47
#
_entry.id   f6e6466a24450f9465c67b8315fdfb47
#
_cell.length_a   1.000
_cell.length_b   1.000
_cell.length_c   1.000
_cell.angle_alpha   90.00
_cell.angle_beta   90.00
_cell.angle_gamma   90.00
#
_symmetry.space_group_name_H-M   'P 1'
#
loop_
_entity.id
_entity.type
_entity.pdbx_description
1 polymer ?
#
loop_
_entity_poly.entity_id
_entity_poly.type
_entity_poly.pdbx_seq_one_letter_code
_entity_poly.pdbx_strand_id
1 'polypeptide(L)'
;MKTQKTLIFLFFLLFCSTTYANTKVISALKEGGKLIFIRHAHAPGGGDPDNFNIRDCSTQRNLDSTGIDQAKRIGKFFRTNKISVDLVLSSEWCRCKDTANNAFKDYKTFNALNSFFSSKFEKNRDRQMKDLKAFVENWDRKKNIVFVTHYVVILEALNENVNSGAIIVADKNFKVIGTVEKK
;
A
#
# COMPACT_ATOMS: atom_id res chain seq x y z
N MET A 1 28.92 -16.13 34.77
CA MET A 1 29.20 -14.99 33.90
C MET A 1 29.25 -15.28 32.38
N LYS A 2 29.06 -16.53 31.91
CA LYS A 2 29.10 -16.84 30.45
C LYS A 2 27.77 -16.69 29.70
N THR A 3 26.63 -16.75 30.40
CA THR A 3 25.28 -16.72 29.80
C THR A 3 24.85 -15.31 29.34
N GLN A 4 25.35 -14.25 29.96
CA GLN A 4 24.95 -12.87 29.65
C GLN A 4 25.55 -12.35 28.32
N LYS A 5 26.72 -12.83 27.93
CA LYS A 5 27.37 -12.41 26.65
C LYS A 5 26.68 -13.02 25.42
N THR A 6 26.15 -14.23 25.54
CA THR A 6 25.46 -14.92 24.43
C THR A 6 24.11 -14.27 24.12
N LEU A 7 23.38 -13.79 25.15
CA LEU A 7 22.10 -13.12 24.97
C LEU A 7 22.24 -11.76 24.25
N ILE A 8 23.30 -10.99 24.57
CA ILE A 8 23.57 -9.70 23.93
C ILE A 8 23.91 -9.89 22.43
N PHE A 9 24.61 -10.95 22.07
CA PHE A 9 24.97 -11.23 20.68
C PHE A 9 23.76 -11.65 19.82
N LEU A 10 22.82 -12.42 20.39
CA LEU A 10 21.56 -12.78 19.71
C LEU A 10 20.66 -11.56 19.46
N PHE A 11 20.62 -10.62 20.42
CA PHE A 11 19.83 -9.40 20.29
C PHE A 11 20.38 -8.46 19.20
N PHE A 12 21.71 -8.41 19.01
CA PHE A 12 22.36 -7.62 17.98
C PHE A 12 22.13 -8.16 16.57
N LEU A 13 22.01 -9.48 16.38
CA LEU A 13 21.71 -10.13 15.10
C LEU A 13 20.26 -9.86 14.63
N LEU A 14 19.31 -9.75 15.56
CA LEU A 14 17.92 -9.42 15.25
C LEU A 14 17.72 -7.97 14.78
N PHE A 15 18.52 -7.02 15.30
CA PHE A 15 18.51 -5.63 14.86
C PHE A 15 19.13 -5.43 13.46
N CYS A 16 20.09 -6.24 13.08
CA CYS A 16 20.78 -6.14 11.78
C CYS A 16 19.88 -6.54 10.61
N SER A 17 18.98 -7.52 10.80
CA SER A 17 18.13 -8.04 9.73
C SER A 17 17.02 -7.07 9.27
N THR A 18 16.41 -6.32 10.18
CA THR A 18 15.36 -5.33 9.83
C THR A 18 15.93 -4.09 9.13
N THR A 19 17.12 -3.67 9.49
CA THR A 19 17.81 -2.55 8.83
C THR A 19 18.21 -2.92 7.39
N TYR A 20 18.70 -4.13 7.17
CA TYR A 20 19.09 -4.63 5.86
C TYR A 20 17.89 -4.76 4.90
N ALA A 21 16.76 -5.30 5.36
CA ALA A 21 15.54 -5.43 4.56
C ALA A 21 15.00 -4.05 4.12
N ASN A 22 14.97 -3.08 5.01
CA ASN A 22 14.54 -1.71 4.69
C ASN A 22 15.47 -1.03 3.66
N THR A 23 16.78 -1.24 3.76
CA THR A 23 17.76 -0.69 2.82
C THR A 23 17.58 -1.27 1.42
N LYS A 24 17.35 -2.57 1.30
CA LYS A 24 17.10 -3.27 0.03
C LYS A 24 15.83 -2.73 -0.66
N VAL A 25 14.74 -2.55 0.08
CA VAL A 25 13.48 -2.02 -0.45
C VAL A 25 13.65 -0.57 -0.93
N ILE A 26 14.33 0.27 -0.15
CA ILE A 26 14.60 1.67 -0.54
C ILE A 26 15.49 1.73 -1.78
N SER A 27 16.50 0.87 -1.90
CA SER A 27 17.34 0.77 -3.10
C SER A 27 16.51 0.43 -4.32
N ALA A 28 15.70 -0.62 -4.25
CA ALA A 28 14.80 -1.02 -5.33
C ALA A 28 13.83 0.11 -5.75
N LEU A 29 13.28 0.86 -4.78
CA LEU A 29 12.40 1.99 -5.06
C LEU A 29 13.13 3.15 -5.76
N LYS A 30 14.41 3.38 -5.45
CA LYS A 30 15.24 4.41 -6.11
C LYS A 30 15.61 4.04 -7.54
N GLU A 31 15.76 2.77 -7.84
CA GLU A 31 15.98 2.27 -9.20
C GLU A 31 14.79 2.53 -10.11
N GLY A 32 13.57 2.62 -9.57
CA GLY A 32 12.33 2.75 -10.34
C GLY A 32 11.83 1.41 -10.89
N GLY A 33 10.77 1.48 -11.68
CA GLY A 33 10.19 0.31 -12.33
C GLY A 33 9.54 -0.69 -11.35
N LYS A 34 9.02 -0.22 -10.23
CA LYS A 34 8.37 -1.04 -9.21
C LYS A 34 6.88 -0.72 -9.10
N LEU A 35 6.11 -1.75 -8.78
CA LEU A 35 4.72 -1.63 -8.35
C LEU A 35 4.71 -1.41 -6.83
N ILE A 36 4.05 -0.37 -6.37
CA ILE A 36 3.98 0.00 -4.97
C ILE A 36 2.52 -0.05 -4.54
N PHE A 37 2.15 -1.07 -3.78
CA PHE A 37 0.81 -1.19 -3.23
C PHE A 37 0.77 -0.57 -1.84
N ILE A 38 -0.19 0.31 -1.60
CA ILE A 38 -0.42 0.94 -0.31
C ILE A 38 -1.84 0.62 0.13
N ARG A 39 -1.98 -0.12 1.24
CA ARG A 39 -3.29 -0.22 1.87
C ARG A 39 -3.68 1.15 2.38
N HIS A 40 -4.91 1.59 2.14
CA HIS A 40 -5.42 2.87 2.66
C HIS A 40 -5.04 3.04 4.14
N ALA A 41 -4.81 4.26 4.56
CA ALA A 41 -4.46 4.62 5.92
C ALA A 41 -5.59 4.25 6.91
N HIS A 42 -5.32 4.38 8.20
CA HIS A 42 -6.24 3.99 9.25
C HIS A 42 -7.62 4.62 9.04
N ALA A 43 -8.64 3.76 9.02
CA ALA A 43 -10.04 4.12 8.97
C ALA A 43 -10.74 3.24 10.01
N PRO A 44 -11.25 3.79 11.11
CA PRO A 44 -11.83 3.02 12.21
C PRO A 44 -13.08 2.27 11.80
N GLY A 45 -13.35 1.14 12.47
CA GLY A 45 -14.51 0.28 12.23
C GLY A 45 -14.27 -0.84 11.21
N GLY A 46 -15.27 -1.65 10.98
CA GLY A 46 -15.27 -2.82 10.09
C GLY A 46 -16.32 -2.71 9.00
N GLY A 47 -15.90 -2.64 7.76
CA GLY A 47 -16.83 -2.50 6.62
C GLY A 47 -17.30 -1.06 6.36
N ASP A 48 -18.11 -0.90 5.35
CA ASP A 48 -18.82 0.35 5.05
C ASP A 48 -20.28 0.23 5.52
N PRO A 49 -20.99 1.33 5.82
CA PRO A 49 -22.40 1.32 6.19
C PRO A 49 -23.31 0.71 5.11
N ASP A 50 -24.50 0.24 5.49
CA ASP A 50 -25.45 -0.39 4.57
C ASP A 50 -25.93 0.54 3.45
N ASN A 51 -26.02 1.85 3.74
CA ASN A 51 -26.37 2.90 2.78
C ASN A 51 -25.21 3.37 1.90
N PHE A 52 -24.13 2.56 1.80
CA PHE A 52 -22.94 2.87 1.04
C PHE A 52 -23.23 3.35 -0.38
N ASN A 53 -22.66 4.53 -0.70
CA ASN A 53 -22.61 5.10 -2.04
C ASN A 53 -21.19 5.54 -2.36
N ILE A 54 -20.61 5.02 -3.45
CA ILE A 54 -19.23 5.32 -3.88
C ILE A 54 -18.99 6.81 -4.15
N ARG A 55 -20.05 7.57 -4.52
CA ARG A 55 -19.98 8.99 -4.84
C ARG A 55 -20.19 9.90 -3.64
N ASP A 56 -20.58 9.35 -2.49
CA ASP A 56 -20.88 10.11 -1.29
C ASP A 56 -20.04 9.62 -0.10
N CYS A 57 -19.03 10.41 0.26
CA CYS A 57 -18.13 10.08 1.35
C CYS A 57 -18.82 10.02 2.72
N SER A 58 -19.95 10.71 2.91
CA SER A 58 -20.69 10.66 4.18
C SER A 58 -21.31 9.29 4.46
N THR A 59 -21.45 8.45 3.44
CA THR A 59 -21.98 7.08 3.51
C THR A 59 -20.86 6.03 3.57
N GLN A 60 -19.61 6.43 3.77
CA GLN A 60 -18.47 5.55 3.75
C GLN A 60 -17.72 5.58 5.09
N ARG A 61 -17.00 4.48 5.35
CA ARG A 61 -16.00 4.46 6.40
C ARG A 61 -14.76 5.23 5.93
N ASN A 62 -14.46 6.33 6.59
CA ASN A 62 -13.42 7.29 6.21
C ASN A 62 -12.20 7.25 7.15
N LEU A 63 -11.13 7.95 6.78
CA LEU A 63 -9.99 8.16 7.66
C LEU A 63 -10.39 9.01 8.86
N ASP A 64 -9.81 8.70 10.02
CA ASP A 64 -9.77 9.60 11.16
C ASP A 64 -8.49 10.46 11.14
N SER A 65 -8.28 11.28 12.17
CA SER A 65 -7.07 12.10 12.32
C SER A 65 -5.79 11.24 12.29
N THR A 66 -5.82 10.07 12.92
CA THR A 66 -4.70 9.10 12.92
C THR A 66 -4.38 8.64 11.51
N GLY A 67 -5.41 8.31 10.72
CA GLY A 67 -5.27 7.92 9.33
C GLY A 67 -4.74 9.04 8.43
N ILE A 68 -5.22 10.26 8.62
CA ILE A 68 -4.72 11.44 7.91
C ILE A 68 -3.22 11.64 8.18
N ASP A 69 -2.79 11.55 9.45
CA ASP A 69 -1.39 11.69 9.80
C ASP A 69 -0.54 10.51 9.30
N GLN A 70 -1.10 9.29 9.29
CA GLN A 70 -0.44 8.14 8.69
C GLN A 70 -0.21 8.36 7.18
N ALA A 71 -1.20 8.86 6.45
CA ALA A 71 -1.08 9.18 5.03
C ALA A 71 0.00 10.25 4.76
N LYS A 72 0.05 11.30 5.59
CA LYS A 72 1.13 12.32 5.52
C LYS A 72 2.52 11.72 5.76
N ARG A 73 2.65 10.77 6.73
CA ARG A 73 3.92 10.06 6.98
C ARG A 73 4.33 9.19 5.80
N ILE A 74 3.37 8.53 5.13
CA ILE A 74 3.65 7.81 3.87
C ILE A 74 4.28 8.77 2.86
N GLY A 75 3.66 9.89 2.58
CA GLY A 75 4.22 10.87 1.64
C GLY A 75 5.59 11.42 2.05
N LYS A 76 5.80 11.66 3.36
CA LYS A 76 7.10 12.05 3.90
C LYS A 76 8.16 10.98 3.63
N PHE A 77 7.83 9.69 3.72
CA PHE A 77 8.76 8.60 3.41
C PHE A 77 9.28 8.68 1.98
N PHE A 78 8.41 8.87 0.99
CA PHE A 78 8.81 9.00 -0.41
C PHE A 78 9.71 10.22 -0.64
N ARG A 79 9.33 11.38 -0.10
CA ARG A 79 10.11 12.62 -0.25
C ARG A 79 11.48 12.54 0.44
N THR A 80 11.53 12.07 1.69
CA THR A 80 12.80 11.96 2.45
C THR A 80 13.79 11.00 1.79
N ASN A 81 13.30 9.90 1.23
CA ASN A 81 14.14 8.91 0.53
C ASN A 81 14.38 9.26 -0.94
N LYS A 82 13.85 10.37 -1.45
CA LYS A 82 13.96 10.81 -2.85
C LYS A 82 13.49 9.71 -3.82
N ILE A 83 12.37 9.05 -3.50
CA ILE A 83 11.77 8.00 -4.33
C ILE A 83 10.89 8.67 -5.39
N SER A 84 11.23 8.46 -6.66
CA SER A 84 10.46 8.97 -7.79
C SER A 84 9.21 8.13 -8.01
N VAL A 85 8.06 8.79 -8.16
CA VAL A 85 6.78 8.17 -8.53
C VAL A 85 6.28 8.85 -9.80
N ASP A 86 5.87 8.07 -10.78
CA ASP A 86 5.35 8.59 -12.04
C ASP A 86 3.83 8.76 -12.01
N LEU A 87 3.16 7.78 -11.43
CA LEU A 87 1.71 7.75 -11.41
C LEU A 87 1.23 7.21 -10.07
N VAL A 88 0.22 7.87 -9.51
CA VAL A 88 -0.53 7.39 -8.35
C VAL A 88 -1.95 7.07 -8.79
N LEU A 89 -2.34 5.81 -8.65
CA LEU A 89 -3.69 5.32 -8.89
C LEU A 89 -4.34 4.96 -7.55
N SER A 90 -5.59 5.35 -7.38
CA SER A 90 -6.36 5.11 -6.16
C SER A 90 -7.65 4.39 -6.47
N SER A 91 -8.07 3.50 -5.56
CA SER A 91 -9.46 3.09 -5.48
C SER A 91 -10.38 4.32 -5.40
N GLU A 92 -11.62 4.19 -5.87
CA GLU A 92 -12.64 5.24 -5.82
C GLU A 92 -13.22 5.48 -4.41
N TRP A 93 -12.93 4.60 -3.43
CA TRP A 93 -13.33 4.79 -2.02
C TRP A 93 -12.67 6.02 -1.42
N CYS A 94 -13.44 6.77 -0.63
CA CYS A 94 -12.97 8.04 -0.06
C CYS A 94 -11.71 7.85 0.80
N ARG A 95 -11.63 6.82 1.65
CA ARG A 95 -10.41 6.51 2.44
C ARG A 95 -9.16 6.27 1.60
N CYS A 96 -9.30 5.71 0.38
CA CYS A 96 -8.17 5.54 -0.53
C CYS A 96 -7.80 6.86 -1.20
N LYS A 97 -8.78 7.63 -1.67
CA LYS A 97 -8.58 8.96 -2.25
C LYS A 97 -7.93 9.91 -1.24
N ASP A 98 -8.39 9.90 0.01
CA ASP A 98 -7.82 10.72 1.09
C ASP A 98 -6.40 10.30 1.43
N THR A 99 -6.11 8.99 1.44
CA THR A 99 -4.75 8.47 1.60
C THR A 99 -3.84 8.96 0.47
N ALA A 100 -4.27 8.82 -0.78
CA ALA A 100 -3.52 9.26 -1.96
C ALA A 100 -3.30 10.77 -1.95
N ASN A 101 -4.34 11.56 -1.67
CA ASN A 101 -4.28 13.01 -1.62
C ASN A 101 -3.32 13.52 -0.52
N ASN A 102 -3.39 12.97 0.69
CA ASN A 102 -2.53 13.39 1.80
C ASN A 102 -1.07 12.96 1.62
N ALA A 103 -0.81 11.84 0.94
CA ALA A 103 0.54 11.35 0.70
C ALA A 103 1.20 12.01 -0.53
N PHE A 104 0.49 12.13 -1.65
CA PHE A 104 1.07 12.45 -2.96
C PHE A 104 0.48 13.70 -3.63
N LYS A 105 -0.68 14.18 -3.22
CA LYS A 105 -1.47 15.28 -3.81
C LYS A 105 -2.15 14.87 -5.13
N ASP A 106 -1.35 14.58 -6.17
CA ASP A 106 -1.86 14.22 -7.49
C ASP A 106 -2.09 12.71 -7.57
N TYR A 107 -3.29 12.32 -7.98
CA TYR A 107 -3.68 10.92 -8.21
C TYR A 107 -4.84 10.85 -9.22
N LYS A 108 -5.03 9.67 -9.78
CA LYS A 108 -6.20 9.31 -10.59
C LYS A 108 -6.92 8.14 -9.96
N THR A 109 -8.24 8.06 -10.12
CA THR A 109 -8.99 6.88 -9.70
C THR A 109 -8.88 5.76 -10.73
N PHE A 110 -8.84 4.53 -10.24
CA PHE A 110 -8.81 3.34 -11.06
C PHE A 110 -9.66 2.25 -10.40
N ASN A 111 -10.77 1.89 -11.04
CA ASN A 111 -11.76 0.99 -10.46
C ASN A 111 -11.26 -0.43 -10.21
N ALA A 112 -10.20 -0.87 -10.90
CA ALA A 112 -9.53 -2.15 -10.62
C ALA A 112 -8.95 -2.24 -9.20
N LEU A 113 -8.77 -1.10 -8.52
CA LEU A 113 -8.29 -1.01 -7.13
C LEU A 113 -9.42 -0.97 -6.09
N ASN A 114 -10.68 -1.03 -6.51
CA ASN A 114 -11.84 -0.97 -5.65
C ASN A 114 -11.96 -2.22 -4.76
N SER A 115 -12.58 -2.04 -3.58
CA SER A 115 -12.79 -3.14 -2.66
C SER A 115 -13.84 -4.13 -3.20
N PHE A 116 -13.53 -5.41 -3.10
CA PHE A 116 -14.48 -6.51 -3.30
C PHE A 116 -14.69 -7.33 -2.01
N PHE A 117 -14.46 -6.71 -0.85
CA PHE A 117 -14.59 -7.36 0.47
C PHE A 117 -16.03 -7.76 0.77
N SER A 118 -16.99 -6.87 0.50
CA SER A 118 -18.40 -7.16 0.72
C SER A 118 -18.94 -8.08 -0.38
N SER A 119 -19.82 -9.01 -0.02
CA SER A 119 -20.52 -9.91 -0.97
C SER A 119 -21.19 -9.15 -2.13
N LYS A 120 -21.64 -7.92 -1.89
CA LYS A 120 -22.20 -7.02 -2.91
C LYS A 120 -21.19 -6.73 -4.05
N PHE A 121 -19.90 -6.73 -3.77
CA PHE A 121 -18.83 -6.36 -4.71
C PHE A 121 -17.94 -7.53 -5.11
N GLU A 122 -18.03 -8.69 -4.46
CA GLU A 122 -17.19 -9.87 -4.70
C GLU A 122 -17.18 -10.31 -6.18
N LYS A 123 -18.31 -10.21 -6.86
CA LYS A 123 -18.46 -10.52 -8.30
C LYS A 123 -17.54 -9.69 -9.21
N ASN A 124 -16.97 -8.58 -8.71
CA ASN A 124 -16.07 -7.73 -9.50
C ASN A 124 -14.61 -8.19 -9.44
N ARG A 125 -14.24 -9.09 -8.50
CA ARG A 125 -12.88 -9.51 -8.24
C ARG A 125 -12.10 -9.90 -9.49
N ASP A 126 -12.61 -10.88 -10.24
CA ASP A 126 -11.88 -11.44 -11.38
C ASP A 126 -11.67 -10.41 -12.49
N ARG A 127 -12.69 -9.59 -12.78
CA ARG A 127 -12.58 -8.47 -13.72
C ARG A 127 -11.54 -7.45 -13.24
N GLN A 128 -11.61 -7.04 -11.99
CA GLN A 128 -10.67 -6.05 -11.44
C GLN A 128 -9.23 -6.55 -11.46
N MET A 129 -8.98 -7.82 -11.13
CA MET A 129 -7.65 -8.41 -11.20
C MET A 129 -7.13 -8.53 -12.64
N LYS A 130 -8.00 -8.85 -13.60
CA LYS A 130 -7.67 -8.85 -15.02
C LYS A 130 -7.29 -7.45 -15.50
N ASP A 131 -8.09 -6.44 -15.15
CA ASP A 131 -7.87 -5.04 -15.53
C ASP A 131 -6.55 -4.50 -14.94
N LEU A 132 -6.26 -4.83 -13.65
CA LEU A 132 -5.01 -4.46 -13.00
C LEU A 132 -3.78 -5.09 -13.69
N LYS A 133 -3.85 -6.39 -14.03
CA LYS A 133 -2.77 -7.09 -14.74
C LYS A 133 -2.55 -6.50 -16.14
N ALA A 134 -3.61 -6.29 -16.90
CA ALA A 134 -3.54 -5.66 -18.22
C ALA A 134 -2.94 -4.25 -18.17
N PHE A 135 -3.28 -3.46 -17.15
CA PHE A 135 -2.68 -2.15 -16.92
C PHE A 135 -1.16 -2.26 -16.71
N VAL A 136 -0.71 -3.18 -15.85
CA VAL A 136 0.72 -3.39 -15.56
C VAL A 136 1.50 -3.93 -16.78
N GLU A 137 0.88 -4.79 -17.59
CA GLU A 137 1.49 -5.31 -18.81
C GLU A 137 1.82 -4.20 -19.81
N ASN A 138 0.94 -3.19 -19.93
CA ASN A 138 1.08 -2.06 -20.85
C ASN A 138 1.92 -0.90 -20.30
N TRP A 139 2.39 -0.98 -19.04
CA TRP A 139 3.20 0.06 -18.41
C TRP A 139 4.66 0.03 -18.90
N ASP A 140 5.27 1.21 -19.13
CA ASP A 140 6.62 1.38 -19.69
C ASP A 140 7.77 0.99 -18.73
N ARG A 141 7.48 0.79 -17.45
CA ARG A 141 8.40 0.30 -16.39
C ARG A 141 9.61 1.20 -16.09
N LYS A 142 9.58 2.47 -16.48
CA LYS A 142 10.70 3.38 -16.25
C LYS A 142 10.73 3.94 -14.83
N LYS A 143 9.57 4.28 -14.31
CA LYS A 143 9.42 4.85 -12.96
C LYS A 143 8.48 4.00 -12.11
N ASN A 144 8.37 4.30 -10.82
CA ASN A 144 7.46 3.58 -9.92
C ASN A 144 6.00 4.01 -10.15
N ILE A 145 5.08 3.05 -10.02
CA ILE A 145 3.65 3.30 -9.91
C ILE A 145 3.17 2.97 -8.50
N VAL A 146 2.33 3.84 -7.95
CA VAL A 146 1.66 3.64 -6.66
C VAL A 146 0.20 3.27 -6.88
N PHE A 147 -0.25 2.21 -6.22
CA PHE A 147 -1.63 1.75 -6.13
C PHE A 147 -2.14 1.90 -4.69
N VAL A 148 -2.99 2.88 -4.42
CA VAL A 148 -3.64 3.06 -3.12
C VAL A 148 -4.95 2.29 -3.13
N THR A 149 -5.05 1.23 -2.31
CA THR A 149 -6.11 0.25 -2.41
C THR A 149 -6.49 -0.37 -1.05
N HIS A 150 -7.14 -1.51 -1.08
CA HIS A 150 -7.68 -2.26 0.05
C HIS A 150 -6.91 -3.54 0.29
N TYR A 151 -6.98 -4.07 1.53
CA TYR A 151 -6.27 -5.30 1.87
C TYR A 151 -6.67 -6.49 0.98
N VAL A 152 -7.96 -6.60 0.58
CA VAL A 152 -8.43 -7.70 -0.27
C VAL A 152 -7.81 -7.67 -1.66
N VAL A 153 -7.55 -6.49 -2.22
CA VAL A 153 -6.87 -6.34 -3.51
C VAL A 153 -5.39 -6.70 -3.39
N ILE A 154 -4.75 -6.29 -2.29
CA ILE A 154 -3.34 -6.62 -2.02
C ILE A 154 -3.19 -8.13 -1.79
N LEU A 155 -4.08 -8.73 -1.01
CA LEU A 155 -4.08 -10.16 -0.76
C LEU A 155 -4.24 -10.95 -2.06
N GLU A 156 -5.19 -10.56 -2.91
CA GLU A 156 -5.44 -11.26 -4.19
C GLU A 156 -4.29 -11.06 -5.19
N ALA A 157 -3.72 -9.86 -5.27
CA ALA A 157 -2.67 -9.55 -6.23
C ALA A 157 -1.28 -10.07 -5.82
N LEU A 158 -0.97 -10.05 -4.52
CA LEU A 158 0.38 -10.28 -3.99
C LEU A 158 0.47 -11.43 -2.99
N ASN A 159 -0.65 -12.02 -2.57
CA ASN A 159 -0.75 -12.98 -1.47
C ASN A 159 -0.18 -12.44 -0.14
N GLU A 160 -0.35 -11.13 0.12
CA GLU A 160 0.13 -10.45 1.32
C GLU A 160 -1.02 -9.94 2.17
N ASN A 161 -0.98 -10.26 3.46
CA ASN A 161 -1.90 -9.70 4.47
C ASN A 161 -1.21 -8.58 5.22
N VAL A 162 -1.75 -7.36 5.13
CA VAL A 162 -1.05 -6.17 5.59
C VAL A 162 -1.93 -5.23 6.40
N ASN A 163 -1.31 -4.48 7.30
CA ASN A 163 -1.97 -3.45 8.11
C ASN A 163 -2.27 -2.18 7.31
N SER A 164 -3.16 -1.33 7.81
CA SER A 164 -3.46 -0.01 7.22
C SER A 164 -2.18 0.82 7.11
N GLY A 165 -1.98 1.45 5.95
CA GLY A 165 -0.81 2.28 5.66
C GLY A 165 0.46 1.51 5.34
N ALA A 166 0.44 0.17 5.30
CA ALA A 166 1.58 -0.62 4.84
C ALA A 166 1.89 -0.34 3.36
N ILE A 167 3.18 -0.33 3.04
CA ILE A 167 3.71 -0.12 1.69
C ILE A 167 4.37 -1.43 1.25
N ILE A 168 3.82 -2.09 0.24
CA ILE A 168 4.35 -3.32 -0.34
C ILE A 168 4.97 -2.99 -1.68
N VAL A 169 6.19 -3.43 -1.90
CA VAL A 169 6.93 -3.21 -3.14
C VAL A 169 7.06 -4.52 -3.88
N ALA A 170 6.63 -4.54 -5.12
CA ALA A 170 6.69 -5.70 -6.00
C ALA A 170 7.34 -5.36 -7.34
N ASP A 171 7.81 -6.38 -8.03
CA ASP A 171 8.24 -6.25 -9.42
C ASP A 171 7.03 -6.28 -10.38
N LYS A 172 7.30 -6.14 -11.67
CA LYS A 172 6.28 -6.17 -12.73
C LYS A 172 5.50 -7.49 -12.84
N ASN A 173 6.02 -8.56 -12.27
CA ASN A 173 5.38 -9.87 -12.26
C ASN A 173 4.61 -10.11 -10.94
N PHE A 174 4.36 -9.04 -10.18
CA PHE A 174 3.71 -9.07 -8.86
C PHE A 174 4.49 -9.87 -7.80
N LYS A 175 5.78 -10.15 -8.02
CA LYS A 175 6.63 -10.80 -7.02
C LYS A 175 7.06 -9.76 -5.99
N VAL A 176 6.74 -10.00 -4.73
CA VAL A 176 7.07 -9.10 -3.61
C VAL A 176 8.58 -9.02 -3.40
N ILE A 177 9.10 -7.80 -3.33
CA ILE A 177 10.49 -7.46 -3.03
C ILE A 177 10.65 -7.21 -1.53
N GLY A 178 9.64 -6.59 -0.92
CA GLY A 178 9.58 -6.33 0.51
C GLY A 178 8.48 -5.36 0.90
N THR A 179 8.30 -5.21 2.20
CA THR A 179 7.25 -4.38 2.81
C THR A 179 7.87 -3.33 3.72
N VAL A 180 7.36 -2.11 3.69
CA VAL A 180 7.69 -1.03 4.63
C VAL A 180 6.46 -0.77 5.48
N GLU A 181 6.50 -1.20 6.73
CA GLU A 181 5.51 -0.84 7.76
C GLU A 181 6.06 0.33 8.56
N LYS A 182 5.38 1.47 8.51
CA LYS A 182 5.69 2.61 9.39
C LYS A 182 4.62 2.71 10.47
N LYS A 183 5.03 2.35 11.67
CA LYS A 183 4.24 2.57 12.89
C LYS A 183 3.99 4.06 13.13
#